data_059c7f82287269d20d3bed1ad80dc4f6
#
_entry.id   059c7f82287269d20d3bed1ad80dc4f6
#
_cell.length_a   1.000
_cell.length_b   1.000
_cell.length_c   1.000
_cell.angle_alpha   90.00
_cell.angle_beta   90.00
_cell.angle_gamma   90.00
#
_symmetry.space_group_name_H-M   'P 1'
#
loop_
_entity.id
_entity.type
_entity.pdbx_description
1 polymer ?
#
loop_
_entity_poly.entity_id
_entity_poly.type
_entity_poly.pdbx_seq_one_letter_code
_entity_poly.pdbx_strand_id
1 'polypeptide(L)'
;MKGILSYQLVDPQLPNSEEGWFIEAENGAYKVSDLSIKKIVSGRYAVSEGSEVIFELEPNCKVSDQTKIQHAVVAKLHLEEENPTKIFLIDIDGTICDDIKNEESHLYPGAKVFPNSREVINKWYEEGNVITFFTAREAKDREVTEIWLKENGFKYHGLVMDKPRIKDGQEYVWIDNRKVRAVTYMGTWSELTEVDAKIKVFA
;
A
#
# COMPACT_ATOMS: atom_id res chain seq x y z
N MET A 1 5.39 -9.14 -18.81
CA MET A 1 5.38 -7.95 -19.70
C MET A 1 4.44 -6.92 -19.11
N LYS A 2 4.66 -5.64 -19.36
CA LYS A 2 3.74 -4.55 -18.96
C LYS A 2 3.02 -4.02 -20.19
N GLY A 3 1.77 -3.58 -20.04
CA GLY A 3 1.00 -2.98 -21.12
C GLY A 3 -0.23 -2.25 -20.61
N ILE A 4 -0.93 -1.56 -21.50
CA ILE A 4 -2.16 -0.81 -21.22
C ILE A 4 -3.34 -1.62 -21.74
N LEU A 5 -4.35 -1.80 -20.91
CA LEU A 5 -5.57 -2.49 -21.30
C LEU A 5 -6.48 -1.54 -22.08
N SER A 6 -6.92 -1.96 -23.28
CA SER A 6 -7.85 -1.22 -24.12
C SER A 6 -9.00 -2.12 -24.57
N TYR A 7 -10.19 -1.52 -24.83
CA TYR A 7 -11.31 -2.22 -25.45
C TYR A 7 -11.52 -1.68 -26.86
N GLN A 8 -11.49 -2.57 -27.85
CA GLN A 8 -11.67 -2.20 -29.26
C GLN A 8 -13.01 -2.71 -29.76
N LEU A 9 -13.74 -1.85 -30.45
CA LEU A 9 -14.93 -2.21 -31.23
C LEU A 9 -14.52 -2.64 -32.64
N VAL A 10 -15.36 -3.44 -33.27
CA VAL A 10 -15.16 -3.82 -34.70
C VAL A 10 -15.14 -2.55 -35.53
N ASP A 11 -14.05 -2.31 -36.26
CA ASP A 11 -13.99 -1.27 -37.29
C ASP A 11 -14.50 -1.83 -38.61
N PRO A 12 -15.67 -1.40 -39.15
CA PRO A 12 -16.23 -1.91 -40.38
C PRO A 12 -15.37 -1.58 -41.61
N GLN A 13 -14.38 -0.70 -41.49
CA GLN A 13 -13.46 -0.36 -42.60
C GLN A 13 -12.21 -1.24 -42.62
N LEU A 14 -11.97 -2.00 -41.55
CA LEU A 14 -10.82 -2.91 -41.44
C LEU A 14 -11.29 -4.38 -41.56
N PRO A 15 -10.96 -5.09 -42.63
CA PRO A 15 -11.55 -6.40 -42.96
C PRO A 15 -11.24 -7.52 -41.98
N ASN A 16 -10.45 -7.30 -40.93
CA ASN A 16 -10.11 -8.30 -39.90
C ASN A 16 -10.11 -7.70 -38.51
N SER A 17 -10.86 -6.61 -38.29
CA SER A 17 -11.00 -6.07 -36.92
C SER A 17 -11.87 -6.99 -36.07
N GLU A 18 -11.45 -7.24 -34.84
CA GLU A 18 -12.17 -8.05 -33.87
C GLU A 18 -12.53 -7.20 -32.64
N GLU A 19 -13.76 -7.36 -32.17
CA GLU A 19 -14.18 -6.77 -30.91
C GLU A 19 -13.54 -7.51 -29.74
N GLY A 20 -13.10 -6.78 -28.72
CA GLY A 20 -12.62 -7.38 -27.50
C GLY A 20 -11.62 -6.54 -26.72
N TRP A 21 -11.09 -7.15 -25.68
CA TRP A 21 -10.06 -6.56 -24.84
C TRP A 21 -8.67 -6.88 -25.40
N PHE A 22 -7.84 -5.86 -25.44
CA PHE A 22 -6.45 -5.93 -25.90
C PHE A 22 -5.52 -5.33 -24.87
N ILE A 23 -4.27 -5.78 -24.88
CA ILE A 23 -3.18 -5.17 -24.10
C ILE A 23 -2.19 -4.59 -25.09
N GLU A 24 -2.02 -3.27 -25.06
CA GLU A 24 -1.01 -2.55 -25.83
C GLU A 24 0.30 -2.51 -25.03
N ALA A 25 1.36 -3.09 -25.58
CA ALA A 25 2.69 -3.12 -24.99
C ALA A 25 3.73 -2.63 -26.02
N GLU A 26 4.95 -2.33 -25.57
CA GLU A 26 6.01 -1.81 -26.44
C GLU A 26 6.29 -2.68 -27.69
N ASN A 27 6.07 -3.99 -27.58
CA ASN A 27 6.35 -4.97 -28.64
C ASN A 27 5.12 -5.41 -29.43
N GLY A 28 3.95 -4.81 -29.22
CA GLY A 28 2.72 -5.10 -29.97
C GLY A 28 1.45 -5.12 -29.14
N ALA A 29 0.31 -5.40 -29.81
CA ALA A 29 -0.98 -5.55 -29.15
C ALA A 29 -1.34 -7.03 -29.03
N TYR A 30 -1.89 -7.41 -27.88
CA TYR A 30 -2.25 -8.79 -27.55
C TYR A 30 -3.73 -8.87 -27.19
N LYS A 31 -4.48 -9.75 -27.84
CA LYS A 31 -5.89 -9.98 -27.52
C LYS A 31 -6.02 -10.79 -26.23
N VAL A 32 -6.81 -10.30 -25.31
CA VAL A 32 -7.07 -10.96 -24.03
C VAL A 32 -8.20 -11.98 -24.21
N SER A 33 -8.02 -13.21 -23.72
CA SER A 33 -9.06 -14.23 -23.82
C SER A 33 -10.26 -13.90 -22.91
N ASP A 34 -11.46 -14.28 -23.35
CA ASP A 34 -12.71 -14.10 -22.58
C ASP A 34 -12.65 -14.75 -21.19
N LEU A 35 -11.91 -15.86 -21.06
CA LEU A 35 -11.71 -16.53 -19.76
C LEU A 35 -10.86 -15.70 -18.82
N SER A 36 -9.85 -15.01 -19.33
CA SER A 36 -9.00 -14.11 -18.54
C SER A 36 -9.78 -12.89 -18.10
N ILE A 37 -10.59 -12.29 -18.99
CA ILE A 37 -11.46 -11.15 -18.65
C ILE A 37 -12.51 -11.54 -17.61
N LYS A 38 -13.17 -12.68 -17.72
CA LYS A 38 -14.13 -13.13 -16.71
C LYS A 38 -13.52 -13.30 -15.32
N LYS A 39 -12.27 -13.76 -15.23
CA LYS A 39 -11.53 -13.85 -13.98
C LYS A 39 -11.21 -12.47 -13.39
N ILE A 40 -10.93 -11.49 -14.24
CA ILE A 40 -10.61 -10.12 -13.85
C ILE A 40 -11.88 -9.40 -13.37
N VAL A 41 -12.97 -9.46 -14.15
CA VAL A 41 -14.23 -8.78 -13.86
C VAL A 41 -14.96 -9.40 -12.66
N SER A 42 -14.80 -10.70 -12.41
CA SER A 42 -15.35 -11.37 -11.21
C SER A 42 -14.51 -11.20 -9.94
N GLY A 43 -13.31 -10.64 -10.07
CA GLY A 43 -12.43 -10.31 -8.95
C GLY A 43 -12.84 -9.01 -8.23
N ARG A 44 -12.20 -8.74 -7.11
CA ARG A 44 -12.44 -7.53 -6.27
C ARG A 44 -12.05 -6.20 -6.94
N TYR A 45 -11.52 -6.21 -8.15
CA TYR A 45 -10.95 -5.05 -8.83
C TYR A 45 -11.73 -4.76 -10.10
N ALA A 46 -12.26 -3.55 -10.22
CA ALA A 46 -12.81 -3.05 -11.47
C ALA A 46 -11.65 -2.71 -12.40
N VAL A 47 -11.47 -3.48 -13.48
CA VAL A 47 -10.53 -3.16 -14.55
C VAL A 47 -11.25 -2.22 -15.51
N SER A 48 -10.65 -1.07 -15.78
CA SER A 48 -11.14 -0.10 -16.74
C SER A 48 -10.19 0.01 -17.92
N GLU A 49 -10.70 0.52 -19.03
CA GLU A 49 -9.87 0.94 -20.15
C GLU A 49 -8.80 1.93 -19.69
N GLY A 50 -7.56 1.76 -20.15
CA GLY A 50 -6.40 2.57 -19.73
C GLY A 50 -5.66 2.03 -18.51
N SER A 51 -6.11 0.94 -17.86
CA SER A 51 -5.40 0.35 -16.73
C SER A 51 -4.05 -0.23 -17.16
N GLU A 52 -2.99 0.08 -16.40
CA GLU A 52 -1.71 -0.62 -16.54
C GLU A 52 -1.83 -2.05 -16.03
N VAL A 53 -1.30 -3.00 -16.80
CA VAL A 53 -1.40 -4.42 -16.48
C VAL A 53 -0.06 -5.12 -16.69
N ILE A 54 0.25 -6.08 -15.81
CA ILE A 54 1.35 -7.04 -16.02
C ILE A 54 0.74 -8.33 -16.54
N PHE A 55 1.27 -8.85 -17.64
CA PHE A 55 0.74 -10.05 -18.28
C PHE A 55 1.83 -11.04 -18.68
N GLU A 56 1.44 -12.32 -18.76
CA GLU A 56 2.27 -13.41 -19.22
C GLU A 56 1.56 -14.08 -20.41
N LEU A 57 2.35 -14.48 -21.41
CA LEU A 57 1.84 -15.23 -22.56
C LEU A 57 1.84 -16.72 -22.26
N GLU A 58 0.81 -17.44 -22.74
CA GLU A 58 0.87 -18.90 -22.66
C GLU A 58 1.99 -19.46 -23.54
N PRO A 59 2.71 -20.51 -23.10
CA PRO A 59 3.90 -21.04 -23.78
C PRO A 59 3.67 -21.55 -25.21
N ASN A 60 2.42 -21.78 -25.63
CA ASN A 60 2.05 -22.36 -26.92
C ASN A 60 1.15 -21.45 -27.77
N CYS A 61 1.21 -20.14 -27.58
CA CYS A 61 0.45 -19.19 -28.37
C CYS A 61 0.89 -19.25 -29.86
N LYS A 62 -0.02 -19.68 -30.73
CA LYS A 62 0.23 -19.62 -32.20
C LYS A 62 0.01 -18.19 -32.66
N VAL A 63 1.05 -17.59 -33.23
CA VAL A 63 0.98 -16.33 -33.95
C VAL A 63 0.21 -16.57 -35.26
N SER A 64 -0.89 -15.84 -35.47
CA SER A 64 -1.56 -15.81 -36.79
C SER A 64 -0.81 -14.86 -37.70
N ASP A 65 -0.26 -15.37 -38.81
CA ASP A 65 0.54 -14.60 -39.79
C ASP A 65 -0.27 -13.57 -40.59
N GLN A 66 -1.59 -13.54 -40.49
CA GLN A 66 -2.45 -12.71 -41.34
C GLN A 66 -2.90 -11.38 -40.77
N THR A 67 -2.77 -11.20 -39.46
CA THR A 67 -3.00 -9.91 -38.82
C THR A 67 -1.80 -9.59 -37.93
N LYS A 68 -1.32 -8.34 -37.94
CA LYS A 68 -0.24 -7.91 -37.05
C LYS A 68 -0.63 -7.97 -35.57
N ILE A 69 -1.80 -8.50 -35.25
CA ILE A 69 -2.34 -8.74 -33.92
C ILE A 69 -1.95 -10.15 -33.52
N GLN A 70 -1.05 -10.28 -32.58
CA GLN A 70 -0.71 -11.56 -32.00
C GLN A 70 -1.87 -11.97 -31.06
N HIS A 71 -2.59 -13.03 -31.43
CA HIS A 71 -3.54 -13.66 -30.50
C HIS A 71 -2.76 -14.36 -29.40
N ALA A 72 -2.48 -13.63 -28.35
CA ALA A 72 -1.88 -14.19 -27.14
C ALA A 72 -3.00 -14.53 -26.18
N VAL A 73 -3.14 -15.80 -25.80
CA VAL A 73 -3.91 -16.16 -24.63
C VAL A 73 -3.10 -15.70 -23.44
N VAL A 74 -3.58 -14.66 -22.78
CA VAL A 74 -2.93 -14.17 -21.56
C VAL A 74 -3.22 -15.16 -20.44
N ALA A 75 -2.24 -15.96 -20.08
CA ALA A 75 -2.37 -16.99 -19.03
C ALA A 75 -2.63 -16.39 -17.63
N LYS A 76 -2.06 -15.23 -17.38
CA LYS A 76 -2.26 -14.47 -16.14
C LYS A 76 -2.23 -12.98 -16.44
N LEU A 77 -3.30 -12.31 -16.11
CA LEU A 77 -3.31 -10.87 -16.01
C LEU A 77 -3.06 -10.52 -14.53
N HIS A 78 -1.91 -9.97 -14.25
CA HIS A 78 -1.64 -9.33 -12.97
C HIS A 78 -1.94 -7.85 -13.17
N LEU A 79 -3.00 -7.38 -12.54
CA LEU A 79 -3.09 -5.95 -12.26
C LEU A 79 -1.87 -5.61 -11.40
N GLU A 80 -1.16 -4.53 -11.69
CA GLU A 80 -0.35 -3.95 -10.62
C GLU A 80 -1.34 -3.73 -9.47
N GLU A 81 -1.25 -4.59 -8.45
CA GLU A 81 -1.95 -4.31 -7.21
C GLU A 81 -1.47 -2.92 -6.82
N GLU A 82 -2.34 -1.93 -6.92
CA GLU A 82 -2.18 -0.74 -6.08
C GLU A 82 -2.03 -1.35 -4.69
N ASN A 83 -0.81 -1.32 -4.17
CA ASN A 83 -0.52 -1.84 -2.84
C ASN A 83 -1.56 -1.18 -1.93
N PRO A 84 -2.53 -1.93 -1.37
CA PRO A 84 -3.65 -1.31 -0.71
C PRO A 84 -3.07 -0.35 0.32
N THR A 85 -3.42 0.93 0.20
CA THR A 85 -2.90 1.98 1.07
C THR A 85 -3.13 1.55 2.51
N LYS A 86 -2.06 1.50 3.28
CA LYS A 86 -2.09 1.11 4.70
C LYS A 86 -2.37 2.34 5.55
N ILE A 87 -3.06 2.16 6.64
CA ILE A 87 -3.22 3.17 7.68
C ILE A 87 -2.29 2.79 8.81
N PHE A 88 -1.26 3.60 9.03
CA PHE A 88 -0.31 3.39 10.12
C PHE A 88 -0.73 4.20 11.34
N LEU A 89 -0.83 3.54 12.49
CA LEU A 89 -0.91 4.17 13.80
C LEU A 89 0.45 4.00 14.46
N ILE A 90 1.20 5.09 14.59
CA ILE A 90 2.61 5.07 15.02
C ILE A 90 2.73 5.82 16.34
N ASP A 91 3.33 5.17 17.33
CA ASP A 91 3.65 5.80 18.60
C ASP A 91 4.83 6.78 18.46
N ILE A 92 4.97 7.70 19.41
CA ILE A 92 6.02 8.73 19.40
C ILE A 92 7.16 8.35 20.34
N ASP A 93 6.93 8.48 21.64
CA ASP A 93 7.96 8.31 22.67
C ASP A 93 8.42 6.85 22.77
N GLY A 94 9.72 6.62 22.75
CA GLY A 94 10.30 5.27 22.71
C GLY A 94 10.14 4.54 21.38
N THR A 95 9.51 5.16 20.36
CA THR A 95 9.26 4.55 19.05
C THR A 95 9.93 5.32 17.92
N ILE A 96 9.72 6.62 17.83
CA ILE A 96 10.36 7.47 16.79
C ILE A 96 11.39 8.43 17.38
N CYS A 97 11.39 8.60 18.71
CA CYS A 97 12.33 9.44 19.43
C CYS A 97 12.57 8.88 20.86
N ASP A 98 13.38 9.61 21.62
CA ASP A 98 13.63 9.32 23.04
C ASP A 98 12.31 9.05 23.79
N ASP A 99 12.34 8.10 24.74
CA ASP A 99 11.20 7.76 25.59
C ASP A 99 11.09 8.79 26.73
N ILE A 100 10.24 9.82 26.51
CA ILE A 100 10.02 10.90 27.47
C ILE A 100 8.67 10.71 28.15
N LYS A 101 8.68 10.66 29.47
CA LYS A 101 7.46 10.53 30.28
C LYS A 101 6.65 11.82 30.25
N ASN A 102 5.31 11.72 30.40
CA ASN A 102 4.45 12.92 30.42
C ASN A 102 4.75 13.86 31.60
N GLU A 103 5.27 13.32 32.69
CA GLU A 103 5.71 14.11 33.87
C GLU A 103 6.91 15.02 33.50
N GLU A 104 7.61 14.70 32.41
CA GLU A 104 8.78 15.43 31.91
C GLU A 104 8.47 16.10 30.56
N SER A 105 7.20 16.46 30.31
CA SER A 105 6.74 17.02 29.02
C SER A 105 7.50 18.29 28.57
N HIS A 106 8.11 19.00 29.49
CA HIS A 106 8.99 20.14 29.19
C HIS A 106 10.23 19.75 28.37
N LEU A 107 10.55 18.45 28.27
CA LEU A 107 11.66 17.92 27.48
C LEU A 107 11.25 17.56 26.02
N TYR A 108 9.95 17.52 25.69
CA TYR A 108 9.48 17.17 24.34
C TYR A 108 10.14 17.96 23.20
N PRO A 109 10.38 19.29 23.35
CA PRO A 109 11.03 20.03 22.28
C PRO A 109 12.46 19.55 21.96
N GLY A 110 13.14 18.95 22.92
CA GLY A 110 14.52 18.46 22.80
C GLY A 110 14.63 16.96 22.48
N ALA A 111 13.52 16.24 22.31
CA ALA A 111 13.52 14.81 22.04
C ALA A 111 14.32 14.49 20.77
N LYS A 112 15.26 13.54 20.86
CA LYS A 112 16.10 13.14 19.74
C LYS A 112 15.41 12.10 18.90
N VAL A 113 15.30 12.38 17.61
CA VAL A 113 14.74 11.45 16.61
C VAL A 113 15.63 10.21 16.50
N PHE A 114 15.01 9.02 16.50
CA PHE A 114 15.74 7.77 16.27
C PHE A 114 16.21 7.64 14.82
N PRO A 115 17.40 7.06 14.60
CA PRO A 115 17.93 6.88 13.25
C PRO A 115 16.93 6.19 12.32
N ASN A 116 16.81 6.67 11.10
CA ASN A 116 15.95 6.17 10.02
C ASN A 116 14.43 6.25 10.27
N SER A 117 13.94 6.64 11.46
CA SER A 117 12.50 6.69 11.74
C SER A 117 11.77 7.64 10.79
N ARG A 118 12.28 8.86 10.66
CA ARG A 118 11.72 9.88 9.76
C ARG A 118 11.75 9.44 8.30
N GLU A 119 12.88 8.93 7.84
CA GLU A 119 13.11 8.49 6.46
C GLU A 119 12.13 7.39 6.07
N VAL A 120 11.94 6.38 6.93
CA VAL A 120 11.02 5.26 6.71
C VAL A 120 9.57 5.74 6.70
N ILE A 121 9.18 6.56 7.69
CA ILE A 121 7.80 7.06 7.81
C ILE A 121 7.46 7.97 6.62
N ASN A 122 8.36 8.88 6.25
CA ASN A 122 8.13 9.76 5.11
C ASN A 122 8.08 8.99 3.79
N LYS A 123 8.88 7.93 3.63
CA LYS A 123 8.77 7.03 2.48
C LYS A 123 7.36 6.40 2.42
N TRP A 124 6.84 5.88 3.52
CA TRP A 124 5.47 5.33 3.55
C TRP A 124 4.41 6.39 3.21
N TYR A 125 4.60 7.63 3.68
CA TYR A 125 3.73 8.75 3.32
C TYR A 125 3.75 9.01 1.81
N GLU A 126 4.94 9.06 1.18
CA GLU A 126 5.12 9.29 -0.26
C GLU A 126 4.56 8.13 -1.11
N GLU A 127 4.54 6.93 -0.59
CA GLU A 127 3.91 5.74 -1.19
C GLU A 127 2.37 5.78 -1.10
N GLY A 128 1.77 6.87 -0.60
CA GLY A 128 0.33 7.06 -0.51
C GLY A 128 -0.32 6.45 0.72
N ASN A 129 0.46 5.93 1.68
CA ASN A 129 -0.10 5.40 2.93
C ASN A 129 -0.57 6.54 3.85
N VAL A 130 -1.57 6.26 4.68
CA VAL A 130 -2.05 7.20 5.70
C VAL A 130 -1.21 7.04 6.96
N ILE A 131 -0.55 8.12 7.36
CA ILE A 131 0.27 8.16 8.57
C ILE A 131 -0.49 8.90 9.66
N THR A 132 -0.70 8.27 10.81
CA THR A 132 -1.31 8.89 11.99
C THR A 132 -0.44 8.57 13.21
N PHE A 133 0.03 9.61 13.89
CA PHE A 133 0.68 9.42 15.17
C PHE A 133 -0.37 9.17 16.25
N PHE A 134 -0.14 8.16 17.08
CA PHE A 134 -1.03 7.74 18.17
C PHE A 134 -0.23 7.62 19.45
N THR A 135 -0.22 8.69 20.22
CA THR A 135 0.69 8.89 21.36
C THR A 135 -0.01 8.99 22.71
N ALA A 136 0.67 8.53 23.76
CA ALA A 136 0.25 8.71 25.13
C ALA A 136 0.54 10.11 25.69
N ARG A 137 1.12 11.03 24.91
CA ARG A 137 1.21 12.44 25.28
C ARG A 137 -0.19 13.00 25.51
N GLU A 138 -0.34 13.88 26.48
CA GLU A 138 -1.64 14.44 26.85
C GLU A 138 -2.10 15.52 25.86
N ALA A 139 -3.41 15.72 25.74
CA ALA A 139 -3.98 16.71 24.82
C ALA A 139 -3.47 18.14 25.06
N LYS A 140 -3.09 18.49 26.30
CA LYS A 140 -2.49 19.79 26.63
C LYS A 140 -1.13 20.04 25.93
N ASP A 141 -0.42 18.96 25.59
CA ASP A 141 0.91 18.98 24.96
C ASP A 141 0.83 18.85 23.42
N ARG A 142 -0.38 18.98 22.84
CA ARG A 142 -0.58 18.85 21.38
C ARG A 142 0.26 19.84 20.60
N GLU A 143 0.21 21.11 20.94
CA GLU A 143 0.90 22.18 20.21
C GLU A 143 2.40 21.95 20.15
N VAL A 144 3.03 21.64 21.28
CA VAL A 144 4.47 21.36 21.33
C VAL A 144 4.82 20.09 20.53
N THR A 145 3.93 19.10 20.51
CA THR A 145 4.11 17.87 19.75
C THR A 145 4.04 18.12 18.24
N GLU A 146 3.06 18.91 17.78
CA GLU A 146 2.92 19.29 16.37
C GLU A 146 4.11 20.12 15.88
N ILE A 147 4.58 21.07 16.71
CA ILE A 147 5.78 21.86 16.41
C ILE A 147 6.99 20.93 16.27
N TRP A 148 7.20 20.03 17.23
CA TRP A 148 8.30 19.09 17.23
C TRP A 148 8.29 18.18 15.99
N LEU A 149 7.14 17.61 15.64
CA LEU A 149 6.99 16.76 14.44
C LEU A 149 7.34 17.55 13.17
N LYS A 150 6.87 18.78 13.05
CA LYS A 150 7.12 19.66 11.92
C LYS A 150 8.61 20.04 11.82
N GLU A 151 9.23 20.45 12.91
CA GLU A 151 10.65 20.87 12.94
C GLU A 151 11.57 19.71 12.63
N ASN A 152 11.21 18.48 13.01
CA ASN A 152 11.94 17.27 12.68
C ASN A 152 11.56 16.68 11.29
N GLY A 153 10.68 17.34 10.53
CA GLY A 153 10.36 17.03 9.14
C GLY A 153 9.55 15.77 8.94
N PHE A 154 8.75 15.34 9.92
CA PHE A 154 7.82 14.24 9.76
C PHE A 154 6.61 14.64 8.91
N LYS A 155 6.23 13.78 7.95
CA LYS A 155 5.01 13.91 7.14
C LYS A 155 3.94 12.99 7.71
N TYR A 156 2.73 13.54 7.96
CA TYR A 156 1.63 12.78 8.55
C TYR A 156 0.28 13.39 8.20
N HIS A 157 -0.79 12.64 8.38
CA HIS A 157 -2.18 13.04 8.12
C HIS A 157 -2.94 13.34 9.42
N GLY A 158 -2.57 12.70 10.51
CA GLY A 158 -3.27 12.84 11.78
C GLY A 158 -2.37 12.69 13.00
N LEU A 159 -2.84 13.25 14.11
CA LEU A 159 -2.23 13.11 15.43
C LEU A 159 -3.34 12.84 16.45
N VAL A 160 -3.28 11.69 17.11
CA VAL A 160 -4.19 11.29 18.19
C VAL A 160 -3.41 11.27 19.49
N MET A 161 -3.87 12.11 20.41
CA MET A 161 -3.30 12.24 21.76
C MET A 161 -4.05 11.33 22.74
N ASP A 162 -3.57 11.27 23.98
CA ASP A 162 -4.20 10.56 25.09
C ASP A 162 -4.39 9.05 24.85
N LYS A 163 -3.47 8.41 24.10
CA LYS A 163 -3.46 6.95 24.00
C LYS A 163 -3.43 6.35 25.43
N PRO A 164 -4.29 5.38 25.74
CA PRO A 164 -4.27 4.73 27.04
C PRO A 164 -2.86 4.27 27.42
N ARG A 165 -2.41 4.64 28.60
CA ARG A 165 -1.11 4.20 29.14
C ARG A 165 -1.22 2.80 29.70
N ILE A 166 -0.25 1.96 29.37
CA ILE A 166 -0.11 0.64 29.98
C ILE A 166 0.94 0.68 31.11
N LYS A 167 0.75 -0.17 32.10
CA LYS A 167 1.73 -0.44 33.17
C LYS A 167 2.56 -1.67 32.79
N ASP A 168 3.66 -1.86 33.49
CA ASP A 168 4.51 -3.06 33.31
C ASP A 168 3.66 -4.34 33.39
N GLY A 169 3.88 -5.22 32.40
CA GLY A 169 3.14 -6.49 32.30
C GLY A 169 1.77 -6.40 31.64
N GLN A 170 1.32 -5.22 31.21
CA GLN A 170 0.12 -5.04 30.40
C GLN A 170 0.48 -5.04 28.90
N GLU A 171 -0.51 -5.36 28.08
CA GLU A 171 -0.40 -5.31 26.62
C GLU A 171 -1.57 -4.56 25.99
N TYR A 172 -1.38 -4.00 24.81
CA TYR A 172 -2.46 -3.50 23.98
C TYR A 172 -3.08 -4.66 23.22
N VAL A 173 -4.40 -4.82 23.33
CA VAL A 173 -5.19 -5.75 22.52
C VAL A 173 -6.06 -4.93 21.58
N TRP A 174 -5.88 -5.08 20.28
CA TRP A 174 -6.73 -4.44 19.29
C TRP A 174 -7.81 -5.42 18.82
N ILE A 175 -9.07 -5.03 18.97
CA ILE A 175 -10.23 -5.82 18.54
C ILE A 175 -10.98 -4.99 17.50
N ASP A 176 -11.09 -5.50 16.26
CA ASP A 176 -11.72 -4.80 15.14
C ASP A 176 -12.40 -5.79 14.21
N ASN A 177 -13.41 -5.36 13.47
CA ASN A 177 -14.02 -6.14 12.39
C ASN A 177 -13.25 -6.04 11.06
N ARG A 178 -12.12 -5.36 11.03
CA ARG A 178 -11.21 -5.22 9.89
C ARG A 178 -9.89 -5.92 10.17
N LYS A 179 -9.12 -6.16 9.12
CA LYS A 179 -7.78 -6.75 9.25
C LYS A 179 -6.87 -5.78 10.02
N VAL A 180 -6.32 -6.23 11.12
CA VAL A 180 -5.36 -5.51 11.95
C VAL A 180 -4.01 -6.22 11.89
N ARG A 181 -2.94 -5.44 11.79
CA ARG A 181 -1.57 -5.90 12.01
C ARG A 181 -0.98 -5.05 13.12
N ALA A 182 -0.43 -5.69 14.15
CA ALA A 182 0.30 -5.01 15.21
C ALA A 182 1.78 -5.39 15.14
N VAL A 183 2.67 -4.41 15.31
CA VAL A 183 4.12 -4.58 15.31
C VAL A 183 4.67 -3.88 16.54
N THR A 184 5.49 -4.58 17.32
CA THR A 184 6.23 -4.00 18.43
C THR A 184 7.58 -3.49 17.94
N TYR A 185 7.89 -2.22 18.18
CA TYR A 185 9.21 -1.66 17.87
C TYR A 185 10.26 -2.22 18.83
N MET A 186 11.34 -2.78 18.27
CA MET A 186 12.40 -3.45 19.02
C MET A 186 13.78 -2.78 18.88
N GLY A 187 13.81 -1.47 18.59
CA GLY A 187 15.01 -0.65 18.63
C GLY A 187 15.67 -0.29 17.31
N THR A 188 15.19 -0.81 16.15
CA THR A 188 15.73 -0.42 14.84
C THR A 188 14.64 -0.20 13.81
N TRP A 189 14.71 0.92 13.08
CA TRP A 189 13.80 1.22 11.97
C TRP A 189 14.25 0.61 10.63
N SER A 190 15.55 0.30 10.50
CA SER A 190 16.13 -0.32 9.32
C SER A 190 15.79 -1.80 9.15
N GLU A 191 15.33 -2.44 10.22
CA GLU A 191 15.03 -3.89 10.28
C GLU A 191 13.55 -4.20 10.48
N LEU A 192 12.66 -3.23 10.22
CA LEU A 192 11.22 -3.48 10.17
C LEU A 192 10.90 -4.42 8.99
N THR A 193 11.24 -5.68 9.16
CA THR A 193 10.76 -6.76 8.31
C THR A 193 9.29 -7.02 8.65
N GLU A 194 8.49 -7.31 7.63
CA GLU A 194 7.12 -7.77 7.83
C GLU A 194 7.15 -9.12 8.56
N VAL A 195 7.02 -9.10 9.87
CA VAL A 195 6.76 -10.32 10.62
C VAL A 195 5.30 -10.67 10.37
N ASP A 196 5.04 -11.82 9.75
CA ASP A 196 3.70 -12.39 9.62
C ASP A 196 3.15 -12.70 11.02
N ALA A 197 2.53 -11.70 11.64
CA ALA A 197 1.81 -11.92 12.87
C ALA A 197 0.61 -12.83 12.57
N LYS A 198 0.55 -14.01 13.17
CA LYS A 198 -0.63 -14.89 13.10
C LYS A 198 -1.81 -14.13 13.70
N ILE A 199 -2.74 -13.72 12.85
CA ILE A 199 -3.98 -13.09 13.28
C ILE A 199 -4.81 -14.15 13.98
N LYS A 200 -5.07 -14.00 15.28
CA LYS A 200 -6.06 -14.81 15.99
C LYS A 200 -7.45 -14.31 15.61
N VAL A 201 -8.22 -15.14 14.97
CA VAL A 201 -9.64 -14.88 14.70
C VAL A 201 -10.44 -15.53 15.80
N PHE A 202 -11.20 -14.72 16.53
CA PHE A 202 -12.21 -15.23 17.47
C PHE A 202 -13.49 -15.49 16.68
N ALA A 203 -13.92 -16.75 16.59
CA ALA A 203 -15.17 -17.16 16.00
C ALA A 203 -16.26 -17.22 17.07
#